data_359f6211dc60c41b5380a04c5998ce8c
#
_entry.id   359f6211dc60c41b5380a04c5998ce8c
#
_cell.length_a   1.000
_cell.length_b   1.000
_cell.length_c   1.000
_cell.angle_alpha   90.00
_cell.angle_beta   90.00
_cell.angle_gamma   90.00
#
_symmetry.space_group_name_H-M   'P 1'
#
loop_
_entity.id
_entity.type
_entity.pdbx_description
1 polymer ?
#
loop_
_entity_poly.entity_id
_entity_poly.type
_entity_poly.pdbx_seq_one_letter_code
_entity_poly.pdbx_strand_id
1 'polypeptide(L)'
;MTEKLRQILNAIKEFSIKALDGAAPLAKSAAARVPELAGRLFSFAVEWWRFGVGALFAVLVLYYPAGAFFFNRIDVNPAFNDGSKAAVKTADTLAALIGREVDKHAFTPNLPFFYPAAVLDNMPAYQTGVIDGAQKIAAVLAKRNPDAAGLQKAADALAYPATVWHVDDWKPAVSSDKKYRAAAADIAKYAADAANGDQVFDNSSASLKSFAAVLAEQLKSDSDTLAAQIAKGEKRVLDWSADTVFYTVKGRAYVWYLIARDLHSDFETAFLQAGVRKHWEKAVAALKSAVLMQPMVVVNGSPETQFAPNHLLGLGFYLSRAAFALNDLEHAVDAQSDE
;
A
#
# COMPACT_ATOMS: atom_id res chain seq x y z
N MET A 1 -12.04 -0.24 82.63
CA MET A 1 -11.79 -0.25 81.17
C MET A 1 -10.34 0.07 80.79
N THR A 2 -9.54 0.66 81.62
CA THR A 2 -8.16 1.10 81.37
C THR A 2 -7.09 0.02 81.51
N GLU A 3 -7.26 -0.98 82.35
CA GLU A 3 -6.22 -2.00 82.57
C GLU A 3 -6.17 -3.09 81.51
N LYS A 4 -7.32 -3.54 81.00
CA LYS A 4 -7.41 -4.46 79.85
C LYS A 4 -6.84 -3.86 78.55
N LEU A 5 -7.04 -2.55 78.34
CA LEU A 5 -6.52 -1.87 77.18
C LEU A 5 -4.97 -1.76 77.24
N ARG A 6 -4.44 -1.57 78.40
CA ARG A 6 -2.97 -1.53 78.66
C ARG A 6 -2.31 -2.90 78.46
N GLN A 7 -2.97 -3.97 78.89
CA GLN A 7 -2.51 -5.35 78.60
C GLN A 7 -2.52 -5.70 77.14
N ILE A 8 -3.56 -5.31 76.38
CA ILE A 8 -3.63 -5.53 74.94
C ILE A 8 -2.56 -4.73 74.17
N LEU A 9 -2.33 -3.46 74.59
CA LEU A 9 -1.31 -2.63 73.95
C LEU A 9 0.10 -3.16 74.25
N ASN A 10 0.37 -3.66 75.43
CA ASN A 10 1.65 -4.26 75.76
C ASN A 10 1.88 -5.58 75.06
N ALA A 11 0.85 -6.41 74.93
CA ALA A 11 0.92 -7.65 74.13
C ALA A 11 1.17 -7.39 72.60
N ILE A 12 0.54 -6.37 72.06
CA ILE A 12 0.78 -5.96 70.64
C ILE A 12 2.21 -5.43 70.51
N LYS A 13 2.69 -4.66 71.46
CA LYS A 13 4.05 -4.12 71.41
C LYS A 13 5.11 -5.22 71.49
N GLU A 14 4.94 -6.18 72.39
CA GLU A 14 5.83 -7.35 72.52
C GLU A 14 5.79 -8.24 71.27
N PHE A 15 4.60 -8.46 70.70
CA PHE A 15 4.45 -9.24 69.49
C PHE A 15 5.15 -8.51 68.29
N SER A 16 4.99 -7.19 68.21
CA SER A 16 5.64 -6.39 67.14
C SER A 16 7.18 -6.40 67.33
N ILE A 17 7.71 -6.31 68.56
CA ILE A 17 9.14 -6.38 68.78
C ILE A 17 9.69 -7.77 68.46
N LYS A 18 9.02 -8.85 68.90
CA LYS A 18 9.42 -10.23 68.55
C LYS A 18 9.34 -10.52 67.04
N ALA A 19 8.34 -9.97 66.34
CA ALA A 19 8.22 -10.11 64.90
C ALA A 19 9.33 -9.37 64.12
N LEU A 20 9.72 -8.18 64.64
CA LEU A 20 10.85 -7.40 64.11
C LEU A 20 12.20 -8.07 64.37
N ASP A 21 12.39 -8.61 65.57
CA ASP A 21 13.61 -9.33 65.97
C ASP A 21 13.74 -10.67 65.17
N GLY A 22 12.63 -11.35 64.85
CA GLY A 22 12.62 -12.54 64.01
C GLY A 22 12.88 -12.25 62.54
N ALA A 23 12.49 -11.09 62.06
CA ALA A 23 12.73 -10.67 60.68
C ALA A 23 14.15 -10.11 60.46
N ALA A 24 14.76 -9.54 61.48
CA ALA A 24 16.09 -8.95 61.41
C ALA A 24 17.20 -9.89 60.89
N PRO A 25 17.30 -11.16 61.37
CA PRO A 25 18.32 -12.08 60.84
C PRO A 25 18.05 -12.49 59.38
N LEU A 26 16.78 -12.62 58.95
CA LEU A 26 16.41 -12.91 57.57
C LEU A 26 16.73 -11.71 56.66
N ALA A 27 16.44 -10.50 57.08
CA ALA A 27 16.78 -9.28 56.36
C ALA A 27 18.31 -9.09 56.25
N LYS A 28 19.06 -9.38 57.32
CA LYS A 28 20.53 -9.33 57.30
C LYS A 28 21.12 -10.41 56.38
N SER A 29 20.58 -11.62 56.39
CA SER A 29 21.04 -12.69 55.51
C SER A 29 20.72 -12.43 54.06
N ALA A 30 19.56 -11.85 53.77
CA ALA A 30 19.20 -11.40 52.42
C ALA A 30 20.10 -10.24 51.95
N ALA A 31 20.32 -9.24 52.80
CA ALA A 31 21.20 -8.12 52.51
C ALA A 31 22.67 -8.54 52.28
N ALA A 32 23.14 -9.55 53.02
CA ALA A 32 24.49 -10.10 52.82
C ALA A 32 24.67 -10.86 51.50
N ARG A 33 23.57 -11.40 50.92
CA ARG A 33 23.58 -12.11 49.61
C ARG A 33 23.49 -11.17 48.41
N VAL A 34 22.99 -9.95 48.59
CA VAL A 34 22.83 -8.98 47.49
C VAL A 34 24.17 -8.65 46.82
N PRO A 35 25.29 -8.37 47.54
CA PRO A 35 26.57 -8.11 46.87
C PRO A 35 27.11 -9.31 46.10
N GLU A 36 26.91 -10.54 46.61
CA GLU A 36 27.35 -11.77 45.96
C GLU A 36 26.52 -12.04 44.68
N LEU A 37 25.21 -11.86 44.75
CA LEU A 37 24.33 -11.97 43.60
C LEU A 37 24.65 -10.88 42.56
N ALA A 38 24.84 -9.65 42.98
CA ALA A 38 25.23 -8.54 42.12
C ALA A 38 26.60 -8.81 41.46
N GLY A 39 27.57 -9.34 42.20
CA GLY A 39 28.87 -9.74 41.66
C GLY A 39 28.76 -10.85 40.64
N ARG A 40 27.94 -11.88 40.88
CA ARG A 40 27.69 -12.97 39.93
C ARG A 40 26.96 -12.49 38.66
N LEU A 41 25.97 -11.60 38.80
CA LEU A 41 25.28 -11.00 37.67
C LEU A 41 26.21 -10.10 36.86
N PHE A 42 27.07 -9.33 37.55
CA PHE A 42 28.05 -8.47 36.89
C PHE A 42 29.09 -9.30 36.13
N SER A 43 29.67 -10.36 36.76
CA SER A 43 30.64 -11.23 36.08
C SER A 43 29.99 -11.97 34.90
N PHE A 44 28.76 -12.46 35.05
CA PHE A 44 28.00 -13.04 33.95
C PHE A 44 27.78 -12.02 32.84
N ALA A 45 27.36 -10.79 33.17
CA ALA A 45 27.17 -9.73 32.17
C ALA A 45 28.49 -9.38 31.43
N VAL A 46 29.61 -9.29 32.19
CA VAL A 46 30.93 -9.00 31.61
C VAL A 46 31.45 -10.16 30.75
N GLU A 47 31.16 -11.40 31.09
CA GLU A 47 31.55 -12.58 30.31
C GLU A 47 30.72 -12.74 29.02
N TRP A 48 29.42 -12.48 29.12
CA TRP A 48 28.45 -12.74 28.06
C TRP A 48 28.08 -11.53 27.20
N TRP A 49 28.52 -10.30 27.57
CA TRP A 49 28.16 -9.09 26.83
C TRP A 49 28.54 -9.17 25.33
N ARG A 50 29.70 -9.79 25.01
CA ARG A 50 30.19 -9.97 23.63
C ARG A 50 29.26 -10.85 22.81
N PHE A 51 28.73 -11.92 23.44
CA PHE A 51 27.73 -12.80 22.80
C PHE A 51 26.40 -12.06 22.65
N GLY A 52 25.99 -11.28 23.63
CA GLY A 52 24.79 -10.44 23.56
C GLY A 52 24.87 -9.39 22.47
N VAL A 53 26.00 -8.70 22.35
CA VAL A 53 26.25 -7.74 21.24
C VAL A 53 26.31 -8.45 19.90
N GLY A 54 26.97 -9.60 19.83
CA GLY A 54 27.02 -10.41 18.60
C GLY A 54 25.64 -10.90 18.16
N ALA A 55 24.82 -11.36 19.10
CA ALA A 55 23.43 -11.78 18.84
C ALA A 55 22.56 -10.60 18.40
N LEU A 56 22.68 -9.45 19.08
CA LEU A 56 21.97 -8.24 18.69
C LEU A 56 22.36 -7.80 17.26
N PHE A 57 23.65 -7.82 16.95
CA PHE A 57 24.14 -7.50 15.62
C PHE A 57 23.62 -8.48 14.57
N ALA A 58 23.65 -9.78 14.86
CA ALA A 58 23.09 -10.81 13.96
C ALA A 58 21.57 -10.62 13.73
N VAL A 59 20.82 -10.29 14.79
CA VAL A 59 19.40 -9.96 14.67
C VAL A 59 19.20 -8.73 13.77
N LEU A 60 19.96 -7.66 13.97
CA LEU A 60 19.86 -6.45 13.13
C LEU A 60 20.23 -6.72 11.69
N VAL A 61 21.27 -7.51 11.43
CA VAL A 61 21.72 -7.86 10.06
C VAL A 61 20.70 -8.73 9.35
N LEU A 62 20.00 -9.62 10.05
CA LEU A 62 18.99 -10.52 9.46
C LEU A 62 17.59 -9.91 9.42
N TYR A 63 17.30 -8.94 10.29
CA TYR A 63 15.96 -8.36 10.45
C TYR A 63 15.42 -7.72 9.19
N TYR A 64 16.20 -6.81 8.58
CA TYR A 64 15.78 -6.12 7.37
C TYR A 64 15.75 -7.01 6.12
N PRO A 65 16.76 -7.87 5.85
CA PRO A 65 16.66 -8.83 4.74
C PRO A 65 15.49 -9.80 4.87
N ALA A 66 15.20 -10.31 6.09
CA ALA A 66 14.04 -11.14 6.33
C ALA A 66 12.74 -10.36 6.05
N GLY A 67 12.64 -9.13 6.55
CA GLY A 67 11.51 -8.24 6.24
C GLY A 67 11.35 -8.01 4.74
N ALA A 68 12.43 -7.66 4.05
CA ALA A 68 12.41 -7.48 2.60
C ALA A 68 11.89 -8.73 1.87
N PHE A 69 12.34 -9.91 2.28
CA PHE A 69 11.89 -11.18 1.68
C PHE A 69 10.40 -11.45 1.90
N PHE A 70 9.88 -11.22 3.10
CA PHE A 70 8.49 -11.53 3.43
C PHE A 70 7.49 -10.48 2.94
N PHE A 71 7.89 -9.21 2.88
CA PHE A 71 6.97 -8.10 2.55
C PHE A 71 7.08 -7.61 1.11
N ASN A 72 8.10 -7.97 0.35
CA ASN A 72 8.20 -7.61 -1.07
C ASN A 72 7.30 -8.50 -1.93
N ARG A 73 6.01 -8.16 -2.01
CA ARG A 73 4.98 -8.95 -2.70
C ARG A 73 4.29 -8.13 -3.78
N ILE A 74 5.04 -7.74 -4.80
CA ILE A 74 4.47 -7.06 -5.97
C ILE A 74 3.70 -8.10 -6.79
N ASP A 75 2.38 -8.10 -6.64
CA ASP A 75 1.47 -8.99 -7.34
C ASP A 75 0.72 -8.22 -8.43
N VAL A 76 0.93 -8.62 -9.66
CA VAL A 76 0.32 -8.06 -10.87
C VAL A 76 -0.52 -9.11 -11.62
N ASN A 77 -1.20 -9.99 -10.88
CA ASN A 77 -2.05 -11.01 -11.48
C ASN A 77 -3.10 -10.40 -12.41
N PRO A 78 -3.04 -10.66 -13.74
CA PRO A 78 -4.00 -10.08 -14.69
C PRO A 78 -5.43 -10.62 -14.53
N ALA A 79 -5.60 -11.75 -13.84
CA ALA A 79 -6.90 -12.36 -13.51
C ALA A 79 -7.40 -11.95 -12.12
N PHE A 80 -6.79 -10.94 -11.47
CA PHE A 80 -7.25 -10.48 -10.16
C PHE A 80 -8.72 -10.07 -10.21
N ASN A 81 -9.52 -10.64 -9.31
CA ASN A 81 -10.98 -10.40 -9.18
C ASN A 81 -11.83 -10.66 -10.44
N ASP A 82 -11.30 -11.40 -11.42
CA ASP A 82 -11.99 -11.65 -12.71
C ASP A 82 -13.32 -12.43 -12.53
N GLY A 83 -13.38 -13.28 -11.51
CA GLY A 83 -14.59 -14.04 -11.14
C GLY A 83 -15.68 -13.24 -10.43
N SER A 84 -15.53 -11.92 -10.25
CA SER A 84 -16.55 -11.07 -9.61
C SER A 84 -17.87 -11.11 -10.38
N LYS A 85 -18.97 -11.24 -9.61
CA LYS A 85 -20.37 -11.19 -10.10
C LYS A 85 -21.05 -9.88 -9.68
N ALA A 86 -20.29 -8.89 -9.22
CA ALA A 86 -20.85 -7.60 -8.85
C ALA A 86 -21.51 -6.92 -10.04
N ALA A 87 -22.57 -6.15 -9.78
CA ALA A 87 -23.28 -5.38 -10.79
C ALA A 87 -22.40 -4.29 -11.42
N VAL A 88 -21.45 -3.75 -10.64
CA VAL A 88 -20.44 -2.80 -11.09
C VAL A 88 -19.07 -3.41 -10.79
N LYS A 89 -18.51 -4.14 -11.76
CA LYS A 89 -17.22 -4.85 -11.61
C LYS A 89 -16.07 -3.90 -11.34
N THR A 90 -16.05 -2.74 -12.00
CA THR A 90 -15.03 -1.71 -11.80
C THR A 90 -14.95 -1.28 -10.34
N ALA A 91 -16.07 -1.01 -9.68
CA ALA A 91 -16.08 -0.61 -8.27
C ALA A 91 -15.66 -1.76 -7.35
N ASP A 92 -16.15 -2.99 -7.59
CA ASP A 92 -15.79 -4.16 -6.80
C ASP A 92 -14.29 -4.49 -6.90
N THR A 93 -13.73 -4.47 -8.11
CA THR A 93 -12.30 -4.71 -8.33
C THR A 93 -11.44 -3.61 -7.69
N LEU A 94 -11.87 -2.35 -7.77
CA LEU A 94 -11.17 -1.24 -7.14
C LEU A 94 -11.10 -1.41 -5.62
N ALA A 95 -12.24 -1.70 -4.99
CA ALA A 95 -12.32 -1.96 -3.55
C ALA A 95 -11.46 -3.16 -3.12
N ALA A 96 -11.56 -4.27 -3.87
CA ALA A 96 -10.80 -5.49 -3.61
C ALA A 96 -9.28 -5.25 -3.75
N LEU A 97 -8.86 -4.44 -4.74
CA LEU A 97 -7.45 -4.11 -4.97
C LEU A 97 -6.88 -3.26 -3.82
N ILE A 98 -7.58 -2.21 -3.40
CA ILE A 98 -7.17 -1.40 -2.25
C ILE A 98 -7.09 -2.27 -1.00
N GLY A 99 -8.10 -3.10 -0.73
CA GLY A 99 -8.11 -4.03 0.41
C GLY A 99 -6.97 -5.04 0.36
N ARG A 100 -6.57 -5.52 -0.83
CA ARG A 100 -5.41 -6.39 -0.99
C ARG A 100 -4.12 -5.69 -0.54
N GLU A 101 -3.89 -4.48 -1.03
CA GLU A 101 -2.65 -3.74 -0.72
C GLU A 101 -2.56 -3.32 0.74
N VAL A 102 -3.70 -2.96 1.36
CA VAL A 102 -3.73 -2.45 2.73
C VAL A 102 -3.75 -3.57 3.78
N ASP A 103 -4.50 -4.67 3.52
CA ASP A 103 -4.77 -5.70 4.53
C ASP A 103 -3.98 -6.99 4.30
N LYS A 104 -3.81 -7.44 3.02
CA LYS A 104 -3.18 -8.74 2.74
C LYS A 104 -1.67 -8.63 2.53
N HIS A 105 -1.20 -7.51 1.97
CA HIS A 105 0.21 -7.30 1.64
C HIS A 105 0.96 -6.49 2.70
N ALA A 106 0.31 -5.96 3.70
CA ALA A 106 0.79 -4.89 4.58
C ALA A 106 1.13 -3.60 3.79
N PHE A 107 0.61 -2.48 4.23
CA PHE A 107 0.85 -1.21 3.54
C PHE A 107 2.22 -0.66 3.94
N THR A 108 3.20 -0.78 3.03
CA THR A 108 4.60 -0.47 3.32
C THR A 108 4.99 1.00 3.21
N PRO A 109 4.28 1.88 2.44
CA PRO A 109 4.69 3.28 2.30
C PRO A 109 4.68 4.09 3.60
N ASN A 110 3.86 3.72 4.58
CA ASN A 110 3.75 4.43 5.85
C ASN A 110 4.49 3.74 7.02
N LEU A 111 5.26 2.68 6.75
CA LEU A 111 5.96 1.98 7.83
C LEU A 111 7.13 2.81 8.36
N PRO A 112 7.25 2.99 9.68
CA PRO A 112 8.38 3.67 10.27
C PRO A 112 9.67 2.84 10.16
N PHE A 113 10.82 3.52 10.25
CA PHE A 113 12.15 2.94 10.00
C PHE A 113 12.49 1.67 10.80
N PHE A 114 11.87 1.48 11.94
CA PHE A 114 12.10 0.30 12.81
C PHE A 114 11.30 -0.94 12.37
N TYR A 115 10.46 -0.86 11.35
CA TYR A 115 9.82 -2.03 10.76
C TYR A 115 10.76 -2.74 9.78
N PRO A 116 10.71 -4.08 9.70
CA PRO A 116 11.63 -4.83 8.86
C PRO A 116 11.46 -4.55 7.35
N ALA A 117 10.27 -4.12 6.95
CA ALA A 117 9.97 -3.75 5.56
C ALA A 117 10.35 -2.29 5.21
N ALA A 118 10.82 -1.49 6.17
CA ALA A 118 11.11 -0.06 5.94
C ALA A 118 12.30 0.20 5.00
N VAL A 119 13.11 -0.84 4.69
CA VAL A 119 14.21 -0.75 3.72
C VAL A 119 13.78 -1.05 2.28
N LEU A 120 12.51 -1.45 2.09
CA LEU A 120 11.97 -1.65 0.75
C LEU A 120 11.74 -0.30 0.08
N ASP A 121 12.03 -0.24 -1.20
CA ASP A 121 11.77 0.90 -2.08
C ASP A 121 10.75 0.57 -3.18
N ASN A 122 10.87 -0.60 -3.80
CA ASN A 122 10.01 -1.04 -4.89
C ASN A 122 8.56 -1.30 -4.47
N MET A 123 8.36 -1.98 -3.33
CA MET A 123 7.01 -2.29 -2.84
C MET A 123 6.25 -1.03 -2.39
N PRO A 124 6.83 -0.12 -1.59
CA PRO A 124 6.20 1.16 -1.29
C PRO A 124 5.88 2.00 -2.52
N ALA A 125 6.79 2.06 -3.50
CA ALA A 125 6.57 2.77 -4.75
C ALA A 125 5.39 2.18 -5.55
N TYR A 126 5.34 0.86 -5.68
CA TYR A 126 4.25 0.15 -6.33
C TYR A 126 2.90 0.40 -5.63
N GLN A 127 2.83 0.24 -4.31
CA GLN A 127 1.60 0.46 -3.53
C GLN A 127 1.14 1.92 -3.60
N THR A 128 2.07 2.88 -3.56
CA THR A 128 1.75 4.30 -3.75
C THR A 128 1.15 4.53 -5.14
N GLY A 129 1.71 3.91 -6.17
CA GLY A 129 1.16 3.95 -7.52
C GLY A 129 -0.24 3.35 -7.62
N VAL A 130 -0.50 2.22 -6.95
CA VAL A 130 -1.83 1.61 -6.90
C VAL A 130 -2.85 2.55 -6.24
N ILE A 131 -2.51 3.16 -5.10
CA ILE A 131 -3.42 4.08 -4.41
C ILE A 131 -3.68 5.35 -5.25
N ASP A 132 -2.64 5.90 -5.89
CA ASP A 132 -2.78 7.06 -6.77
C ASP A 132 -3.70 6.75 -7.96
N GLY A 133 -3.51 5.60 -8.62
CA GLY A 133 -4.40 5.14 -9.66
C GLY A 133 -5.84 4.92 -9.17
N ALA A 134 -5.99 4.29 -8.02
CA ALA A 134 -7.30 4.06 -7.39
C ALA A 134 -8.03 5.37 -7.09
N GLN A 135 -7.33 6.39 -6.61
CA GLN A 135 -7.87 7.73 -6.36
C GLN A 135 -8.46 8.35 -7.63
N LYS A 136 -7.75 8.26 -8.76
CA LYS A 136 -8.23 8.81 -10.03
C LYS A 136 -9.53 8.13 -10.48
N ILE A 137 -9.61 6.81 -10.38
CA ILE A 137 -10.82 6.06 -10.75
C ILE A 137 -11.98 6.37 -9.79
N ALA A 138 -11.72 6.40 -8.47
CA ALA A 138 -12.74 6.77 -7.48
C ALA A 138 -13.30 8.18 -7.74
N ALA A 139 -12.46 9.13 -8.16
CA ALA A 139 -12.90 10.48 -8.52
C ALA A 139 -13.80 10.49 -9.77
N VAL A 140 -13.50 9.66 -10.79
CA VAL A 140 -14.39 9.52 -11.96
C VAL A 140 -15.71 8.88 -11.56
N LEU A 141 -15.69 7.81 -10.77
CA LEU A 141 -16.90 7.18 -10.26
C LEU A 141 -17.76 8.17 -9.48
N ALA A 142 -17.17 8.94 -8.58
CA ALA A 142 -17.88 9.97 -7.80
C ALA A 142 -18.51 11.06 -8.69
N LYS A 143 -17.74 11.56 -9.67
CA LYS A 143 -18.21 12.59 -10.61
C LYS A 143 -19.40 12.10 -11.46
N ARG A 144 -19.38 10.83 -11.87
CA ARG A 144 -20.44 10.24 -12.71
C ARG A 144 -21.63 9.71 -11.92
N ASN A 145 -21.50 9.53 -10.60
CA ASN A 145 -22.55 9.05 -9.72
C ASN A 145 -22.68 10.00 -8.50
N PRO A 146 -23.13 11.26 -8.70
CA PRO A 146 -23.11 12.29 -7.67
C PRO A 146 -23.98 11.96 -6.46
N ASP A 147 -25.00 11.13 -6.63
CA ASP A 147 -25.91 10.71 -5.55
C ASP A 147 -25.24 9.70 -4.60
N ALA A 148 -24.14 9.09 -5.02
CA ALA A 148 -23.35 8.17 -4.22
C ALA A 148 -22.29 8.90 -3.37
N ALA A 149 -22.71 9.61 -2.32
CA ALA A 149 -21.83 10.41 -1.48
C ALA A 149 -20.62 9.64 -0.88
N GLY A 150 -20.72 8.30 -0.76
CA GLY A 150 -19.61 7.44 -0.33
C GLY A 150 -18.45 7.46 -1.30
N LEU A 151 -18.70 7.56 -2.61
CA LEU A 151 -17.64 7.61 -3.62
C LEU A 151 -16.78 8.87 -3.53
N GLN A 152 -17.39 10.05 -3.23
CA GLN A 152 -16.62 11.27 -3.01
C GLN A 152 -15.74 11.16 -1.76
N LYS A 153 -16.29 10.62 -0.67
CA LYS A 153 -15.52 10.38 0.56
C LYS A 153 -14.36 9.41 0.31
N ALA A 154 -14.57 8.39 -0.51
CA ALA A 154 -13.52 7.44 -0.88
C ALA A 154 -12.42 8.11 -1.71
N ALA A 155 -12.78 8.93 -2.72
CA ALA A 155 -11.82 9.68 -3.52
C ALA A 155 -10.98 10.63 -2.66
N ASP A 156 -11.61 11.35 -1.72
CA ASP A 156 -10.93 12.26 -0.78
C ASP A 156 -10.02 11.50 0.18
N ALA A 157 -10.46 10.33 0.68
CA ALA A 157 -9.65 9.50 1.55
C ALA A 157 -8.42 8.89 0.84
N LEU A 158 -8.56 8.53 -0.45
CA LEU A 158 -7.45 8.04 -1.27
C LEU A 158 -6.46 9.15 -1.67
N ALA A 159 -6.87 10.41 -1.65
CA ALA A 159 -5.98 11.56 -1.85
C ALA A 159 -5.09 11.87 -0.61
N TYR A 160 -5.31 11.19 0.51
CA TYR A 160 -4.50 11.37 1.72
C TYR A 160 -3.07 10.88 1.47
N PRO A 161 -2.02 11.57 2.02
CA PRO A 161 -0.64 11.17 1.77
C PRO A 161 -0.34 9.73 2.19
N ALA A 162 0.33 8.96 1.32
CA ALA A 162 0.60 7.53 1.54
C ALA A 162 1.60 7.25 2.69
N THR A 163 2.38 8.24 3.10
CA THR A 163 3.48 8.07 4.06
C THR A 163 3.10 8.33 5.51
N VAL A 164 1.86 8.74 5.79
CA VAL A 164 1.44 9.06 7.17
C VAL A 164 1.20 7.77 7.94
N TRP A 165 1.93 7.58 9.03
CA TRP A 165 1.72 6.48 9.98
C TRP A 165 0.73 6.92 11.07
N HIS A 166 1.17 7.14 12.33
CA HIS A 166 0.34 7.64 13.44
C HIS A 166 0.72 9.05 13.86
N VAL A 167 1.71 9.62 13.21
CA VAL A 167 2.23 10.96 13.47
C VAL A 167 2.46 11.64 12.12
N ASP A 168 1.99 12.86 11.99
CA ASP A 168 2.25 13.75 10.90
C ASP A 168 2.66 15.10 11.46
N ASP A 169 3.81 15.61 11.02
CA ASP A 169 4.37 16.87 11.49
C ASP A 169 4.41 17.01 13.04
N TRP A 170 4.86 15.90 13.70
CA TRP A 170 4.93 15.73 15.17
C TRP A 170 3.58 15.77 15.91
N LYS A 171 2.47 15.66 15.20
CA LYS A 171 1.11 15.61 15.78
C LYS A 171 0.49 14.24 15.54
N PRO A 172 -0.36 13.75 16.46
CA PRO A 172 -1.14 12.55 16.23
C PRO A 172 -1.98 12.67 14.96
N ALA A 173 -1.85 11.69 14.07
CA ALA A 173 -2.56 11.65 12.80
C ALA A 173 -3.25 10.31 12.58
N VAL A 174 -4.24 10.28 11.71
CA VAL A 174 -4.84 9.02 11.25
C VAL A 174 -3.91 8.41 10.21
N SER A 175 -3.56 7.15 10.37
CA SER A 175 -2.67 6.46 9.42
C SER A 175 -3.30 6.30 8.03
N SER A 176 -2.45 6.30 7.00
CA SER A 176 -2.86 6.20 5.60
C SER A 176 -3.64 4.92 5.31
N ASP A 177 -3.17 3.78 5.82
CA ASP A 177 -3.82 2.48 5.67
C ASP A 177 -5.25 2.47 6.24
N LYS A 178 -5.49 3.17 7.38
CA LYS A 178 -6.83 3.32 7.94
C LYS A 178 -7.75 4.14 7.03
N LYS A 179 -7.22 5.21 6.42
CA LYS A 179 -7.97 6.04 5.46
C LYS A 179 -8.33 5.25 4.21
N TYR A 180 -7.38 4.49 3.67
CA TYR A 180 -7.58 3.70 2.46
C TYR A 180 -8.51 2.51 2.69
N ARG A 181 -8.47 1.89 3.87
CA ARG A 181 -9.43 0.86 4.27
C ARG A 181 -10.85 1.39 4.33
N ALA A 182 -11.04 2.61 4.84
CA ALA A 182 -12.35 3.26 4.84
C ALA A 182 -12.81 3.56 3.40
N ALA A 183 -11.91 4.04 2.53
CA ALA A 183 -12.22 4.24 1.11
C ALA A 183 -12.63 2.95 0.40
N ALA A 184 -11.91 1.85 0.62
CA ALA A 184 -12.28 0.54 0.07
C ALA A 184 -13.67 0.09 0.54
N ALA A 185 -14.01 0.31 1.82
CA ALA A 185 -15.31 -0.02 2.36
C ALA A 185 -16.44 0.82 1.73
N ASP A 186 -16.23 2.13 1.53
CA ASP A 186 -17.21 3.01 0.90
C ASP A 186 -17.44 2.63 -0.57
N ILE A 187 -16.38 2.27 -1.33
CA ILE A 187 -16.49 1.80 -2.72
C ILE A 187 -17.19 0.43 -2.79
N ALA A 188 -16.84 -0.51 -1.89
CA ALA A 188 -17.49 -1.82 -1.82
C ALA A 188 -18.97 -1.69 -1.49
N LYS A 189 -19.30 -0.76 -0.58
CA LYS A 189 -20.71 -0.45 -0.26
C LYS A 189 -21.46 0.04 -1.49
N TYR A 190 -20.88 0.96 -2.27
CA TYR A 190 -21.48 1.42 -3.52
C TYR A 190 -21.75 0.26 -4.50
N ALA A 191 -20.78 -0.66 -4.69
CA ALA A 191 -20.96 -1.81 -5.56
C ALA A 191 -22.10 -2.73 -5.07
N ALA A 192 -22.25 -2.91 -3.76
CA ALA A 192 -23.33 -3.67 -3.15
C ALA A 192 -24.70 -2.97 -3.29
N ASP A 193 -24.76 -1.67 -3.03
CA ASP A 193 -25.97 -0.85 -3.17
C ASP A 193 -26.46 -0.85 -4.64
N ALA A 194 -25.52 -0.81 -5.61
CA ALA A 194 -25.83 -0.92 -7.03
C ALA A 194 -26.41 -2.31 -7.40
N ALA A 195 -25.89 -3.38 -6.81
CA ALA A 195 -26.41 -4.73 -7.01
C ALA A 195 -27.81 -4.92 -6.44
N ASN A 196 -28.16 -4.20 -5.38
CA ASN A 196 -29.48 -4.21 -4.76
C ASN A 196 -30.48 -3.25 -5.44
N GLY A 197 -30.03 -2.41 -6.39
CA GLY A 197 -30.86 -1.39 -7.02
C GLY A 197 -31.01 -0.10 -6.22
N ASP A 198 -30.31 0.05 -5.09
CA ASP A 198 -30.34 1.26 -4.25
C ASP A 198 -29.48 2.39 -4.85
N GLN A 199 -28.57 2.06 -5.76
CA GLN A 199 -27.75 3.00 -6.54
C GLN A 199 -27.81 2.63 -8.02
N VAL A 200 -27.71 3.61 -8.88
CA VAL A 200 -27.67 3.42 -10.33
C VAL A 200 -26.28 3.75 -10.83
N PHE A 201 -25.65 2.80 -11.49
CA PHE A 201 -24.38 3.05 -12.19
C PHE A 201 -24.66 3.74 -13.52
N ASP A 202 -24.00 4.90 -13.77
CA ASP A 202 -24.08 5.59 -15.06
C ASP A 202 -23.26 4.84 -16.11
N ASN A 203 -23.90 3.95 -16.85
CA ASN A 203 -23.31 3.19 -17.96
C ASN A 203 -23.52 3.85 -19.33
N SER A 204 -23.79 5.15 -19.36
CA SER A 204 -23.93 5.92 -20.61
C SER A 204 -22.62 6.02 -21.39
N SER A 205 -22.70 6.25 -22.69
CA SER A 205 -21.53 6.53 -23.55
C SER A 205 -20.74 7.74 -23.06
N ALA A 206 -21.39 8.75 -22.48
CA ALA A 206 -20.73 9.91 -21.87
C ALA A 206 -19.91 9.53 -20.64
N SER A 207 -20.36 8.56 -19.85
CA SER A 207 -19.59 8.02 -18.74
C SER A 207 -18.37 7.23 -19.22
N LEU A 208 -18.53 6.35 -20.22
CA LEU A 208 -17.42 5.63 -20.83
C LEU A 208 -16.36 6.58 -21.40
N LYS A 209 -16.76 7.64 -22.11
CA LYS A 209 -15.85 8.70 -22.57
C LYS A 209 -15.06 9.33 -21.42
N SER A 210 -15.73 9.61 -20.29
CA SER A 210 -15.08 10.20 -19.12
C SER A 210 -13.99 9.26 -18.55
N PHE A 211 -14.23 7.96 -18.48
CA PHE A 211 -13.22 6.97 -18.08
C PHE A 211 -12.08 6.90 -19.11
N ALA A 212 -12.40 6.83 -20.42
CA ALA A 212 -11.41 6.76 -21.48
C ALA A 212 -10.49 7.99 -21.49
N ALA A 213 -11.06 9.19 -21.35
CA ALA A 213 -10.31 10.44 -21.30
C ALA A 213 -9.34 10.49 -20.11
N VAL A 214 -9.82 10.13 -18.91
CA VAL A 214 -8.94 10.08 -17.73
C VAL A 214 -7.84 9.03 -17.89
N LEU A 215 -8.17 7.84 -18.40
CA LEU A 215 -7.17 6.81 -18.65
C LEU A 215 -6.12 7.30 -19.64
N ALA A 216 -6.53 7.89 -20.79
CA ALA A 216 -5.60 8.40 -21.80
C ALA A 216 -4.69 9.50 -21.25
N GLU A 217 -5.24 10.45 -20.49
CA GLU A 217 -4.48 11.52 -19.83
C GLU A 217 -3.45 10.95 -18.84
N GLN A 218 -3.86 10.01 -17.98
CA GLN A 218 -2.97 9.42 -16.99
C GLN A 218 -1.87 8.57 -17.63
N LEU A 219 -2.18 7.80 -18.67
CA LEU A 219 -1.20 7.02 -19.43
C LEU A 219 -0.16 7.91 -20.11
N LYS A 220 -0.59 9.06 -20.64
CA LYS A 220 0.31 10.07 -21.19
C LYS A 220 1.21 10.65 -20.09
N SER A 221 0.65 11.07 -18.97
CA SER A 221 1.39 11.58 -17.81
C SER A 221 2.41 10.57 -17.27
N ASP A 222 2.05 9.29 -17.23
CA ASP A 222 2.93 8.19 -16.84
C ASP A 222 4.09 8.02 -17.84
N SER A 223 3.80 8.08 -19.14
CA SER A 223 4.82 8.03 -20.19
C SER A 223 5.78 9.22 -20.11
N ASP A 224 5.28 10.42 -19.88
CA ASP A 224 6.08 11.64 -19.72
C ASP A 224 6.98 11.53 -18.46
N THR A 225 6.47 10.96 -17.37
CA THR A 225 7.24 10.70 -16.14
C THR A 225 8.41 9.75 -16.40
N LEU A 226 8.17 8.67 -17.13
CA LEU A 226 9.22 7.72 -17.52
C LEU A 226 10.25 8.38 -18.44
N ALA A 227 9.81 9.16 -19.44
CA ALA A 227 10.69 9.88 -20.35
C ALA A 227 11.58 10.89 -19.60
N ALA A 228 11.02 11.63 -18.64
CA ALA A 228 11.79 12.54 -17.80
C ALA A 228 12.84 11.81 -16.95
N GLN A 229 12.55 10.62 -16.44
CA GLN A 229 13.51 9.80 -15.69
C GLN A 229 14.60 9.23 -16.60
N ILE A 230 14.27 8.80 -17.82
CA ILE A 230 15.23 8.34 -18.81
C ILE A 230 16.25 9.45 -19.08
N ALA A 231 15.79 10.66 -19.38
CA ALA A 231 16.65 11.80 -19.65
C ALA A 231 17.58 12.17 -18.47
N LYS A 232 17.11 12.00 -17.22
CA LYS A 232 17.95 12.19 -16.02
C LYS A 232 19.03 11.11 -15.87
N GLY A 233 18.71 9.89 -16.27
CA GLY A 233 19.59 8.72 -16.12
C GLY A 233 20.72 8.64 -17.16
N GLU A 234 20.60 9.26 -18.33
CA GLU A 234 21.55 9.15 -19.45
C GLU A 234 23.02 9.44 -19.09
N LYS A 235 23.26 10.20 -18.02
CA LYS A 235 24.59 10.57 -17.55
C LYS A 235 25.07 9.79 -16.33
N ARG A 236 24.30 8.77 -15.87
CA ARG A 236 24.58 8.03 -14.64
C ARG A 236 24.89 6.57 -14.96
N VAL A 237 25.95 6.04 -14.34
CA VAL A 237 26.28 4.61 -14.43
C VAL A 237 25.27 3.76 -13.67
N LEU A 238 24.73 4.28 -12.57
CA LEU A 238 23.67 3.66 -11.76
C LEU A 238 22.61 4.73 -11.46
N ASP A 239 21.36 4.43 -11.79
CA ASP A 239 20.22 5.28 -11.54
C ASP A 239 19.30 4.63 -10.49
N TRP A 240 19.60 4.88 -9.21
CA TRP A 240 18.85 4.36 -8.07
C TRP A 240 17.40 4.86 -7.98
N SER A 241 17.05 5.90 -8.74
CA SER A 241 15.68 6.42 -8.78
C SER A 241 14.83 5.80 -9.89
N ALA A 242 15.45 5.06 -10.81
CA ALA A 242 14.76 4.46 -11.94
C ALA A 242 13.77 3.38 -11.53
N ASP A 243 14.12 2.56 -10.54
CA ASP A 243 13.24 1.52 -9.99
C ASP A 243 12.04 2.11 -9.24
N THR A 244 12.24 3.12 -8.40
CA THR A 244 11.14 3.83 -7.72
C THR A 244 10.13 4.39 -8.73
N VAL A 245 10.60 5.08 -9.77
CA VAL A 245 9.72 5.61 -10.84
C VAL A 245 9.04 4.49 -11.60
N PHE A 246 9.79 3.46 -11.99
CA PHE A 246 9.26 2.30 -12.69
C PHE A 246 8.13 1.63 -11.90
N TYR A 247 8.36 1.31 -10.61
CA TYR A 247 7.36 0.62 -9.80
C TYR A 247 6.16 1.49 -9.44
N THR A 248 6.33 2.80 -9.27
CA THR A 248 5.21 3.74 -9.09
C THR A 248 4.30 3.75 -10.34
N VAL A 249 4.90 3.90 -11.52
CA VAL A 249 4.15 3.86 -12.79
C VAL A 249 3.53 2.48 -13.01
N LYS A 250 4.25 1.41 -12.68
CA LYS A 250 3.73 0.03 -12.77
C LYS A 250 2.52 -0.19 -11.87
N GLY A 251 2.52 0.34 -10.66
CA GLY A 251 1.36 0.29 -9.75
C GLY A 251 0.14 0.96 -10.37
N ARG A 252 0.28 2.16 -10.92
CA ARG A 252 -0.78 2.84 -11.67
C ARG A 252 -1.23 2.05 -12.89
N ALA A 253 -0.28 1.57 -13.71
CA ALA A 253 -0.58 0.78 -14.90
C ALA A 253 -1.39 -0.48 -14.58
N TYR A 254 -1.14 -1.10 -13.42
CA TYR A 254 -1.93 -2.25 -12.98
C TYR A 254 -3.38 -1.87 -12.66
N VAL A 255 -3.61 -0.73 -12.00
CA VAL A 255 -4.97 -0.20 -11.83
C VAL A 255 -5.62 0.06 -13.18
N TRP A 256 -4.93 0.78 -14.09
CA TRP A 256 -5.46 1.08 -15.42
C TRP A 256 -5.87 -0.17 -16.19
N TYR A 257 -5.04 -1.22 -16.12
CA TYR A 257 -5.35 -2.50 -16.76
C TYR A 257 -6.60 -3.16 -16.19
N LEU A 258 -6.68 -3.31 -14.87
CA LEU A 258 -7.81 -3.98 -14.21
C LEU A 258 -9.11 -3.22 -14.47
N ILE A 259 -9.08 -1.91 -14.35
CA ILE A 259 -10.24 -1.05 -14.59
C ILE A 259 -10.66 -1.10 -16.06
N ALA A 260 -9.73 -0.93 -17.01
CA ALA A 260 -10.05 -1.02 -18.44
C ALA A 260 -10.61 -2.40 -18.82
N ARG A 261 -10.13 -3.48 -18.19
CA ARG A 261 -10.69 -4.83 -18.38
C ARG A 261 -12.15 -4.90 -17.91
N ASP A 262 -12.45 -4.37 -16.73
CA ASP A 262 -13.75 -4.52 -16.08
C ASP A 262 -14.80 -3.54 -16.63
N LEU A 263 -14.39 -2.36 -17.06
CA LEU A 263 -15.25 -1.41 -17.78
C LEU A 263 -15.88 -2.04 -19.05
N HIS A 264 -15.19 -3.00 -19.67
CA HIS A 264 -15.78 -3.74 -20.79
C HIS A 264 -17.08 -4.49 -20.40
N SER A 265 -17.15 -5.02 -19.17
CA SER A 265 -18.39 -5.63 -18.66
C SER A 265 -19.43 -4.59 -18.23
N ASP A 266 -18.98 -3.52 -17.57
CA ASP A 266 -19.89 -2.50 -17.00
C ASP A 266 -20.56 -1.65 -18.09
N PHE A 267 -19.93 -1.55 -19.30
CA PHE A 267 -20.41 -0.81 -20.46
C PHE A 267 -20.71 -1.71 -21.67
N GLU A 268 -21.17 -2.94 -21.46
CA GLU A 268 -21.37 -3.93 -22.51
C GLU A 268 -22.13 -3.38 -23.73
N THR A 269 -23.19 -2.60 -23.52
CA THR A 269 -24.00 -2.00 -24.59
C THR A 269 -23.19 -1.04 -25.48
N ALA A 270 -22.31 -0.22 -24.88
CA ALA A 270 -21.46 0.69 -25.63
C ALA A 270 -20.42 -0.05 -26.48
N PHE A 271 -19.99 -1.23 -26.04
CA PHE A 271 -19.03 -2.09 -26.75
C PHE A 271 -19.66 -2.99 -27.85
N LEU A 272 -20.97 -2.94 -28.04
CA LEU A 272 -21.59 -3.56 -29.22
C LEU A 272 -21.14 -2.91 -30.53
N GLN A 273 -20.69 -1.67 -30.48
CA GLN A 273 -20.13 -0.95 -31.62
C GLN A 273 -18.72 -1.46 -31.95
N ALA A 274 -18.54 -2.00 -33.15
CA ALA A 274 -17.30 -2.67 -33.55
C ALA A 274 -16.05 -1.76 -33.49
N GLY A 275 -16.19 -0.48 -33.84
CA GLY A 275 -15.11 0.50 -33.81
C GLY A 275 -14.61 0.74 -32.36
N VAL A 276 -15.53 1.01 -31.44
CA VAL A 276 -15.25 1.24 -30.03
C VAL A 276 -14.58 0.03 -29.42
N ARG A 277 -15.13 -1.17 -29.64
CA ARG A 277 -14.56 -2.43 -29.12
C ARG A 277 -13.11 -2.63 -29.55
N LYS A 278 -12.83 -2.48 -30.85
CA LYS A 278 -11.50 -2.73 -31.40
C LYS A 278 -10.42 -1.84 -30.80
N HIS A 279 -10.70 -0.55 -30.60
CA HIS A 279 -9.75 0.38 -30.01
C HIS A 279 -9.55 0.08 -28.51
N TRP A 280 -10.62 -0.25 -27.79
CA TRP A 280 -10.54 -0.65 -26.39
C TRP A 280 -9.72 -1.92 -26.18
N GLU A 281 -9.96 -2.95 -26.94
CA GLU A 281 -9.20 -4.21 -26.87
C GLU A 281 -7.70 -3.99 -27.14
N LYS A 282 -7.35 -3.10 -28.07
CA LYS A 282 -5.94 -2.71 -28.28
C LYS A 282 -5.33 -2.02 -27.06
N ALA A 283 -6.08 -1.12 -26.41
CA ALA A 283 -5.63 -0.45 -25.21
C ALA A 283 -5.42 -1.45 -24.06
N VAL A 284 -6.40 -2.33 -23.80
CA VAL A 284 -6.31 -3.38 -22.77
C VAL A 284 -5.14 -4.33 -23.04
N ALA A 285 -4.92 -4.74 -24.31
CA ALA A 285 -3.80 -5.60 -24.66
C ALA A 285 -2.43 -4.93 -24.43
N ALA A 286 -2.30 -3.64 -24.74
CA ALA A 286 -1.10 -2.87 -24.46
C ALA A 286 -0.85 -2.71 -22.96
N LEU A 287 -1.89 -2.38 -22.18
CA LEU A 287 -1.83 -2.32 -20.72
C LEU A 287 -1.44 -3.66 -20.09
N LYS A 288 -2.00 -4.77 -20.59
CA LYS A 288 -1.61 -6.11 -20.13
C LYS A 288 -0.12 -6.37 -20.35
N SER A 289 0.42 -5.96 -21.50
CA SER A 289 1.86 -6.09 -21.79
C SER A 289 2.71 -5.25 -20.84
N ALA A 290 2.28 -4.02 -20.54
CA ALA A 290 2.95 -3.15 -19.55
C ALA A 290 2.99 -3.79 -18.15
N VAL A 291 1.87 -4.33 -17.71
CA VAL A 291 1.71 -4.95 -16.38
C VAL A 291 2.57 -6.21 -16.24
N LEU A 292 2.68 -7.02 -17.30
CA LEU A 292 3.44 -8.26 -17.29
C LEU A 292 4.97 -8.06 -17.35
N MET A 293 5.45 -6.84 -17.56
CA MET A 293 6.88 -6.55 -17.44
C MET A 293 7.36 -6.75 -16.00
N GLN A 294 8.26 -7.72 -15.77
CA GLN A 294 8.80 -8.04 -14.44
C GLN A 294 10.33 -8.20 -14.50
N PRO A 295 11.07 -7.09 -14.70
CA PRO A 295 12.52 -7.16 -14.66
C PRO A 295 13.00 -7.54 -13.26
N MET A 296 14.02 -8.40 -13.17
CA MET A 296 14.68 -8.71 -11.88
C MET A 296 15.35 -7.47 -11.27
N VAL A 297 15.92 -6.63 -12.13
CA VAL A 297 16.51 -5.34 -11.78
C VAL A 297 16.03 -4.34 -12.81
N VAL A 298 15.53 -3.21 -12.38
CA VAL A 298 15.18 -2.11 -13.28
C VAL A 298 16.45 -1.42 -13.74
N VAL A 299 16.64 -1.33 -15.04
CA VAL A 299 17.80 -0.68 -15.66
C VAL A 299 17.30 0.44 -16.56
N ASN A 300 17.88 1.62 -16.39
CA ASN A 300 17.71 2.78 -17.25
C ASN A 300 18.94 2.88 -18.19
N GLY A 301 19.09 1.86 -19.03
CA GLY A 301 20.21 1.76 -19.95
C GLY A 301 19.92 2.41 -21.31
N SER A 302 20.81 2.17 -22.29
CA SER A 302 20.57 2.60 -23.66
C SER A 302 19.69 1.58 -24.40
N PRO A 303 18.74 2.03 -25.22
CA PRO A 303 17.91 1.13 -26.03
C PRO A 303 18.71 0.21 -26.95
N GLU A 304 19.94 0.60 -27.31
CA GLU A 304 20.80 -0.08 -28.27
C GLU A 304 21.71 -1.14 -27.62
N THR A 305 21.78 -1.20 -26.29
CA THR A 305 22.67 -2.14 -25.59
C THR A 305 21.96 -3.44 -25.21
N GLN A 306 22.60 -4.57 -25.53
CA GLN A 306 22.09 -5.91 -25.17
C GLN A 306 22.20 -6.21 -23.67
N PHE A 307 23.19 -5.62 -22.99
CA PHE A 307 23.52 -5.93 -21.59
C PHE A 307 22.87 -4.97 -20.57
N ALA A 308 22.39 -3.80 -21.03
CA ALA A 308 21.77 -2.80 -20.18
C ALA A 308 20.49 -2.26 -20.87
N PRO A 309 19.41 -3.06 -20.93
CA PRO A 309 18.18 -2.66 -21.59
C PRO A 309 17.54 -1.48 -20.86
N ASN A 310 16.71 -0.69 -21.55
CA ASN A 310 15.95 0.37 -20.93
C ASN A 310 14.54 -0.11 -20.61
N HIS A 311 14.31 -0.51 -19.35
CA HIS A 311 13.01 -1.00 -18.89
C HIS A 311 11.95 0.12 -18.81
N LEU A 312 12.37 1.36 -18.52
CA LEU A 312 11.47 2.52 -18.48
C LEU A 312 10.92 2.81 -19.88
N LEU A 313 11.78 2.74 -20.89
CA LEU A 313 11.37 2.92 -22.30
C LEU A 313 10.38 1.84 -22.72
N GLY A 314 10.64 0.58 -22.35
CA GLY A 314 9.72 -0.53 -22.65
C GLY A 314 8.33 -0.33 -22.03
N LEU A 315 8.30 0.07 -20.75
CA LEU A 315 7.04 0.38 -20.05
C LEU A 315 6.33 1.57 -20.72
N GLY A 316 7.04 2.68 -20.96
CA GLY A 316 6.50 3.87 -21.62
C GLY A 316 5.96 3.60 -23.02
N PHE A 317 6.59 2.70 -23.77
CA PHE A 317 6.08 2.27 -25.09
C PHE A 317 4.68 1.64 -25.02
N TYR A 318 4.47 0.72 -24.07
CA TYR A 318 3.16 0.08 -23.91
C TYR A 318 2.09 1.06 -23.43
N LEU A 319 2.45 1.97 -22.48
CA LEU A 319 1.53 3.00 -22.00
C LEU A 319 1.14 3.97 -23.10
N SER A 320 2.09 4.41 -23.91
CA SER A 320 1.82 5.27 -25.08
C SER A 320 0.91 4.59 -26.09
N ARG A 321 1.13 3.31 -26.39
CA ARG A 321 0.24 2.53 -27.28
C ARG A 321 -1.19 2.45 -26.75
N ALA A 322 -1.35 2.26 -25.43
CA ALA A 322 -2.66 2.26 -24.81
C ALA A 322 -3.33 3.63 -24.91
N ALA A 323 -2.59 4.71 -24.62
CA ALA A 323 -3.10 6.08 -24.73
C ALA A 323 -3.56 6.42 -26.16
N PHE A 324 -2.77 6.08 -27.17
CA PHE A 324 -3.17 6.28 -28.59
C PHE A 324 -4.45 5.53 -28.92
N ALA A 325 -4.58 4.27 -28.50
CA ALA A 325 -5.77 3.49 -28.77
C ALA A 325 -7.04 4.06 -28.08
N LEU A 326 -6.89 4.68 -26.90
CA LEU A 326 -8.00 5.36 -26.21
C LEU A 326 -8.37 6.70 -26.87
N ASN A 327 -7.39 7.44 -27.38
CA ASN A 327 -7.66 8.67 -28.15
C ASN A 327 -8.39 8.35 -29.48
N ASP A 328 -7.97 7.30 -30.19
CA ASP A 328 -8.66 6.84 -31.40
C ASP A 328 -10.11 6.43 -31.11
N LEU A 329 -10.38 5.89 -29.91
CA LEU A 329 -11.73 5.54 -29.46
C LEU A 329 -12.61 6.78 -29.27
N GLU A 330 -12.10 7.85 -28.71
CA GLU A 330 -12.83 9.11 -28.52
C GLU A 330 -13.33 9.63 -29.86
N HIS A 331 -12.46 9.67 -30.87
CA HIS A 331 -12.83 10.06 -32.25
C HIS A 331 -13.84 9.10 -32.86
N ALA A 332 -13.75 7.80 -32.60
CA ALA A 332 -14.70 6.81 -33.13
C ALA A 332 -16.11 6.96 -32.52
N VAL A 333 -16.21 7.36 -31.27
CA VAL A 333 -17.48 7.62 -30.57
C VAL A 333 -18.10 8.94 -31.07
N ASP A 334 -17.31 9.99 -31.34
CA ASP A 334 -17.81 11.28 -31.80
C ASP A 334 -18.31 11.24 -33.23
N ALA A 335 -17.62 10.53 -34.14
CA ALA A 335 -18.06 10.35 -35.51
C ALA A 335 -19.44 9.67 -35.68
N GLN A 336 -19.89 8.96 -34.62
CA GLN A 336 -21.18 8.25 -34.61
C GLN A 336 -22.31 9.06 -33.96
N SER A 337 -21.99 10.13 -33.21
CA SER A 337 -22.99 11.04 -32.68
C SER A 337 -23.49 12.05 -33.70
N ASP A 338 -22.81 12.14 -34.87
CA ASP A 338 -23.12 13.05 -35.96
C ASP A 338 -23.88 12.34 -37.12
N GLU A 339 -24.09 11.00 -37.05
CA GLU A 339 -24.98 10.22 -37.95
C GLU A 339 -26.35 9.97 -37.30
#